data_163446ec63680efafd73df6f5b4cbed3
#
_entry.id   163446ec63680efafd73df6f5b4cbed3
#
_cell.length_a   1.000
_cell.length_b   1.000
_cell.length_c   1.000
_cell.angle_alpha   90.00
_cell.angle_beta   90.00
_cell.angle_gamma   90.00
#
_symmetry.space_group_name_H-M   'P 1'
#
loop_
_entity.id
_entity.type
_entity.pdbx_description
1 polymer ?
#
loop_
_entity_poly.entity_id
_entity_poly.type
_entity_poly.pdbx_seq_one_letter_code
_entity_poly.pdbx_strand_id
1 'polypeptide(L)'
;SWFETQLPATRRVEQADWERTCLSDWAARVREEIDAIGDAVWIVAHSFGCLASVTAAFERADRILGALLVAPADPHRFGEPTALLEEALPFPSLVVSSSNDPWVKASAAEYWAGQWGSDYLNIGDAGHINVDSGHGPWPAGLLLFKRLQSFSALATRD
;
A
#
# COMPACT_ATOMS: atom_id res chain seq x y z
N SER A 1 -12.58 -0.27 -8.19
CA SER A 1 -11.35 0.00 -8.99
C SER A 1 -11.13 -1.11 -10.02
N TRP A 2 -10.25 -0.87 -10.99
CA TRP A 2 -9.91 -1.89 -11.98
C TRP A 2 -9.29 -3.15 -11.32
N PHE A 3 -8.47 -3.01 -10.28
CA PHE A 3 -7.93 -4.14 -9.54
C PHE A 3 -9.03 -5.06 -8.96
N GLU A 4 -10.12 -4.51 -8.48
CA GLU A 4 -11.26 -5.29 -7.98
C GLU A 4 -11.88 -6.16 -9.07
N THR A 5 -11.88 -5.70 -10.31
CA THR A 5 -12.41 -6.48 -11.44
C THR A 5 -11.49 -7.59 -11.89
N GLN A 6 -10.20 -7.54 -11.53
CA GLN A 6 -9.18 -8.49 -11.97
C GLN A 6 -8.82 -9.54 -10.90
N LEU A 7 -9.12 -9.27 -9.65
CA LEU A 7 -8.77 -10.14 -8.53
C LEU A 7 -10.04 -10.73 -7.91
N PRO A 8 -10.14 -12.06 -7.81
CA PRO A 8 -11.25 -12.68 -7.09
C PRO A 8 -11.15 -12.39 -5.58
N ALA A 9 -12.28 -12.39 -4.91
CA ALA A 9 -12.37 -12.20 -3.46
C ALA A 9 -11.74 -10.89 -2.95
N THR A 10 -11.79 -9.83 -3.77
CA THR A 10 -11.30 -8.51 -3.40
C THR A 10 -12.36 -7.75 -2.61
N ARG A 11 -11.90 -7.09 -1.55
CA ARG A 11 -12.74 -6.22 -0.72
C ARG A 11 -12.15 -4.82 -0.72
N ARG A 12 -12.96 -3.83 -1.05
CA ARG A 12 -12.56 -2.43 -1.03
C ARG A 12 -12.80 -1.83 0.34
N VAL A 13 -11.79 -1.15 0.86
CA VAL A 13 -11.95 -0.33 2.05
C VAL A 13 -12.57 1.00 1.65
N GLU A 14 -13.75 1.30 2.17
CA GLU A 14 -14.45 2.57 1.94
C GLU A 14 -14.24 3.49 3.13
N GLN A 15 -13.76 4.72 2.86
CA GLN A 15 -13.61 5.75 3.87
C GLN A 15 -14.91 6.56 4.00
N ALA A 16 -15.19 7.03 5.22
CA ALA A 16 -16.36 7.86 5.47
C ALA A 16 -16.27 9.22 4.75
N ASP A 17 -15.06 9.75 4.63
CA ASP A 17 -14.77 11.00 3.95
C ASP A 17 -13.42 10.90 3.21
N TRP A 18 -13.47 10.89 1.89
CA TRP A 18 -12.28 10.81 1.03
C TRP A 18 -11.53 12.14 0.92
N GLU A 19 -12.17 13.25 1.20
CA GLU A 19 -11.57 14.58 1.12
C GLU A 19 -10.82 14.96 2.42
N ARG A 20 -11.23 14.36 3.53
CA ARG A 20 -10.59 14.55 4.82
C ARG A 20 -9.66 13.39 5.14
N THR A 21 -8.38 13.56 4.89
CA THR A 21 -7.36 12.60 5.28
C THR A 21 -7.09 12.70 6.78
N CYS A 22 -7.48 11.68 7.51
CA CYS A 22 -7.20 11.51 8.93
C CYS A 22 -6.63 10.11 9.13
N LEU A 23 -5.36 10.02 9.52
CA LEU A 23 -4.66 8.74 9.57
C LEU A 23 -5.32 7.76 10.54
N SER A 24 -5.73 8.22 11.72
CA SER A 24 -6.40 7.37 12.71
C SER A 24 -7.73 6.81 12.21
N ASP A 25 -8.54 7.64 11.55
CA ASP A 25 -9.85 7.24 11.03
C ASP A 25 -9.69 6.25 9.86
N TRP A 26 -8.78 6.56 8.95
CA TRP A 26 -8.54 5.71 7.79
C TRP A 26 -7.92 4.37 8.19
N ALA A 27 -6.99 4.36 9.15
CA ALA A 27 -6.40 3.14 9.67
C ALA A 27 -7.44 2.30 10.44
N ALA A 28 -8.34 2.93 11.17
CA ALA A 28 -9.44 2.24 11.84
C ALA A 28 -10.33 1.48 10.84
N ARG A 29 -10.68 2.11 9.72
CA ARG A 29 -11.45 1.46 8.65
C ARG A 29 -10.71 0.26 8.04
N VAL A 30 -9.40 0.38 7.82
CA VAL A 30 -8.60 -0.75 7.33
C VAL A 30 -8.62 -1.90 8.34
N ARG A 31 -8.45 -1.62 9.64
CA ARG A 31 -8.53 -2.64 10.69
C ARG A 31 -9.90 -3.33 10.73
N GLU A 32 -10.97 -2.57 10.66
CA GLU A 32 -12.34 -3.13 10.64
C GLU A 32 -12.55 -4.09 9.47
N GLU A 33 -12.04 -3.74 8.28
CA GLU A 33 -12.15 -4.60 7.12
C GLU A 33 -11.29 -5.87 7.25
N ILE A 34 -10.08 -5.76 7.79
CA ILE A 34 -9.22 -6.93 8.09
C ILE A 34 -9.92 -7.84 9.11
N ASP A 35 -10.45 -7.27 10.18
CA ASP A 35 -11.11 -8.03 11.25
C ASP A 35 -12.40 -8.72 10.78
N ALA A 36 -13.09 -8.14 9.79
CA ALA A 36 -14.29 -8.71 9.18
C ALA A 36 -14.00 -9.89 8.23
N ILE A 37 -12.75 -10.06 7.79
CA ILE A 37 -12.33 -11.18 6.94
C ILE A 37 -11.82 -12.31 7.85
N GLY A 38 -12.28 -13.54 7.64
CA GLY A 38 -11.91 -14.69 8.46
C GLY A 38 -10.48 -15.20 8.23
N ASP A 39 -9.91 -14.90 7.05
CA ASP A 39 -8.59 -15.37 6.61
C ASP A 39 -7.56 -14.26 6.62
N ALA A 40 -6.28 -14.63 6.49
CA ALA A 40 -5.20 -13.68 6.25
C ALA A 40 -5.34 -13.03 4.88
N VAL A 41 -4.92 -11.77 4.75
CA VAL A 41 -5.17 -10.92 3.58
C VAL A 41 -3.89 -10.40 2.94
N TRP A 42 -3.98 -10.11 1.65
CA TRP A 42 -3.06 -9.25 0.93
C TRP A 42 -3.60 -7.83 0.87
N ILE A 43 -2.73 -6.84 1.01
CA ILE A 43 -3.11 -5.43 0.89
C ILE A 43 -2.60 -4.87 -0.45
N VAL A 44 -3.47 -4.13 -1.13
CA VAL A 44 -3.10 -3.25 -2.25
C VAL A 44 -3.58 -1.85 -1.89
N ALA A 45 -2.66 -0.93 -1.71
CA ALA A 45 -2.96 0.42 -1.27
C ALA A 45 -2.34 1.47 -2.19
N HIS A 46 -2.91 2.67 -2.20
CA HIS A 46 -2.47 3.80 -3.00
C HIS A 46 -2.45 5.08 -2.16
N SER A 47 -1.41 5.90 -2.34
CA SER A 47 -1.28 7.24 -1.76
C SER A 47 -1.43 7.26 -0.24
N PHE A 48 -2.32 8.08 0.32
CA PHE A 48 -2.60 8.14 1.77
C PHE A 48 -3.13 6.80 2.33
N GLY A 49 -3.79 6.01 1.49
CA GLY A 49 -4.21 4.66 1.84
C GLY A 49 -3.04 3.73 2.20
N CYS A 50 -1.83 4.00 1.69
CA CYS A 50 -0.62 3.28 2.10
C CYS A 50 -0.29 3.55 3.56
N LEU A 51 -0.35 4.80 4.01
CA LEU A 51 -0.11 5.17 5.41
C LEU A 51 -1.13 4.53 6.35
N ALA A 52 -2.40 4.58 5.97
CA ALA A 52 -3.48 3.94 6.73
C ALA A 52 -3.29 2.42 6.83
N SER A 53 -2.87 1.79 5.72
CA SER A 53 -2.63 0.36 5.67
C SER A 53 -1.42 -0.07 6.48
N VAL A 54 -0.31 0.68 6.43
CA VAL A 54 0.88 0.43 7.25
C VAL A 54 0.57 0.58 8.73
N THR A 55 -0.16 1.63 9.11
CA THR A 55 -0.58 1.86 10.50
C THR A 55 -1.45 0.72 11.01
N ALA A 56 -2.44 0.30 10.25
CA ALA A 56 -3.29 -0.85 10.59
C ALA A 56 -2.52 -2.17 10.65
N ALA A 57 -1.53 -2.33 9.77
CA ALA A 57 -0.73 -3.54 9.64
C ALA A 57 0.11 -3.83 10.90
N PHE A 58 0.66 -2.82 11.55
CA PHE A 58 1.41 -3.04 12.79
C PHE A 58 0.56 -3.63 13.92
N GLU A 59 -0.75 -3.36 13.91
CA GLU A 59 -1.69 -3.90 14.89
C GLU A 59 -2.29 -5.25 14.49
N ARG A 60 -2.15 -5.65 13.23
CA ARG A 60 -2.75 -6.85 12.64
C ARG A 60 -1.75 -7.67 11.82
N ALA A 61 -0.48 -7.64 12.20
CA ALA A 61 0.61 -8.24 11.42
C ALA A 61 0.41 -9.73 11.12
N ASP A 62 -0.14 -10.48 12.06
CA ASP A 62 -0.46 -11.90 11.94
C ASP A 62 -1.60 -12.21 10.95
N ARG A 63 -2.33 -11.18 10.53
CA ARG A 63 -3.46 -11.27 9.60
C ARG A 63 -3.07 -10.87 8.16
N ILE A 64 -1.83 -10.44 7.92
CA ILE A 64 -1.40 -9.87 6.65
C ILE A 64 -0.31 -10.75 6.03
N LEU A 65 -0.55 -11.18 4.79
CA LEU A 65 0.38 -11.99 4.00
C LEU A 65 1.43 -11.15 3.29
N GLY A 66 1.10 -9.93 2.95
CA GLY A 66 1.97 -8.98 2.28
C GLY A 66 1.23 -7.77 1.74
N ALA A 67 1.97 -6.80 1.20
CA ALA A 67 1.40 -5.55 0.72
C ALA A 67 2.08 -5.01 -0.54
N LEU A 68 1.27 -4.53 -1.49
CA LEU A 68 1.67 -3.67 -2.59
C LEU A 68 1.27 -2.23 -2.25
N LEU A 69 2.26 -1.36 -2.10
CA LEU A 69 2.10 0.03 -1.66
C LEU A 69 2.47 0.97 -2.82
N VAL A 70 1.47 1.56 -3.44
CA VAL A 70 1.62 2.34 -4.69
C VAL A 70 1.57 3.83 -4.39
N ALA A 71 2.58 4.56 -4.85
CA ALA A 71 2.69 6.01 -4.69
C ALA A 71 2.37 6.48 -3.26
N PRO A 72 3.03 5.92 -2.22
CA PRO A 72 2.67 6.21 -0.85
C PRO A 72 2.81 7.71 -0.53
N ALA A 73 1.82 8.27 0.16
CA ALA A 73 1.88 9.64 0.61
C ALA A 73 3.06 9.86 1.57
N ASP A 74 3.65 11.04 1.52
CA ASP A 74 4.67 11.44 2.49
C ASP A 74 3.98 11.95 3.76
N PRO A 75 4.13 11.27 4.91
CA PRO A 75 3.45 11.66 6.15
C PRO A 75 3.83 13.06 6.62
N HIS A 76 5.04 13.54 6.32
CA HIS A 76 5.46 14.90 6.66
C HIS A 76 4.60 15.98 6.00
N ARG A 77 4.10 15.73 4.80
CA ARG A 77 3.22 16.69 4.10
C ARG A 77 1.82 16.79 4.69
N PHE A 78 1.41 15.78 5.44
CA PHE A 78 0.10 15.73 6.10
C PHE A 78 0.16 16.05 7.59
N GLY A 79 1.36 16.39 8.12
CA GLY A 79 1.55 16.67 9.54
C GLY A 79 1.31 15.46 10.45
N GLU A 80 1.41 14.25 9.90
CA GLU A 80 1.18 13.03 10.65
C GLU A 80 2.40 12.64 11.50
N PRO A 81 2.18 12.05 12.68
CA PRO A 81 3.27 11.52 13.50
C PRO A 81 4.01 10.41 12.75
N THR A 82 5.33 10.56 12.59
CA THR A 82 6.14 9.58 11.83
C THR A 82 6.65 8.44 12.67
N ALA A 83 6.78 8.59 13.97
CA ALA A 83 7.38 7.60 14.86
C ALA A 83 6.75 6.20 14.75
N LEU A 84 5.43 6.13 14.59
CA LEU A 84 4.71 4.85 14.40
C LEU A 84 4.88 4.23 13.01
N LEU A 85 5.42 5.00 12.05
CA LEU A 85 5.65 4.55 10.68
C LEU A 85 7.12 4.17 10.42
N GLU A 86 8.02 4.44 11.36
CA GLU A 86 9.45 4.19 11.25
C GLU A 86 9.84 2.78 11.72
N GLU A 87 9.06 1.78 11.36
CA GLU A 87 9.31 0.38 11.71
C GLU A 87 9.19 -0.53 10.49
N ALA A 88 9.97 -1.61 10.48
CA ALA A 88 9.90 -2.62 9.44
C ALA A 88 8.58 -3.41 9.52
N LEU A 89 7.94 -3.61 8.37
CA LEU A 89 6.78 -4.48 8.26
C LEU A 89 7.22 -5.94 8.42
N PRO A 90 6.50 -6.75 9.21
CA PRO A 90 6.88 -8.14 9.46
C PRO A 90 6.41 -9.11 8.35
N PHE A 91 6.07 -8.60 7.17
CA PHE A 91 5.64 -9.37 6.01
C PHE A 91 6.23 -8.78 4.72
N PRO A 92 6.27 -9.54 3.61
CA PRO A 92 6.76 -9.05 2.33
C PRO A 92 5.96 -7.87 1.82
N SER A 93 6.64 -6.84 1.32
CA SER A 93 5.99 -5.66 0.75
C SER A 93 6.81 -5.07 -0.39
N LEU A 94 6.12 -4.42 -1.32
CA LEU A 94 6.71 -3.70 -2.44
C LEU A 94 6.14 -2.28 -2.48
N VAL A 95 7.03 -1.30 -2.45
CA VAL A 95 6.69 0.10 -2.70
C VAL A 95 6.97 0.42 -4.17
N VAL A 96 5.97 0.95 -4.87
CA VAL A 96 6.09 1.41 -6.25
C VAL A 96 5.93 2.91 -6.29
N SER A 97 6.89 3.61 -6.90
CA SER A 97 6.87 5.07 -7.06
C SER A 97 7.05 5.50 -8.50
N SER A 98 6.89 6.79 -8.75
CA SER A 98 7.03 7.45 -10.04
C SER A 98 7.99 8.63 -9.92
N SER A 99 8.81 8.85 -10.96
CA SER A 99 9.80 9.93 -10.98
C SER A 99 9.18 11.33 -11.06
N ASN A 100 7.98 11.46 -11.65
CA ASN A 100 7.28 12.73 -11.86
C ASN A 100 5.96 12.83 -11.08
N ASP A 101 5.83 12.11 -9.98
CA ASP A 101 4.66 12.21 -9.11
C ASP A 101 4.56 13.63 -8.54
N PRO A 102 3.44 14.35 -8.78
CA PRO A 102 3.29 15.72 -8.30
C PRO A 102 3.03 15.81 -6.79
N TRP A 103 2.68 14.71 -6.14
CA TRP A 103 2.28 14.67 -4.73
C TRP A 103 3.37 14.16 -3.81
N VAL A 104 4.21 13.23 -4.28
CA VAL A 104 5.28 12.63 -3.47
C VAL A 104 6.56 12.49 -4.30
N LYS A 105 7.67 12.95 -3.77
CA LYS A 105 8.98 12.74 -4.40
C LYS A 105 9.37 11.26 -4.35
N ALA A 106 9.96 10.74 -5.43
CA ALA A 106 10.47 9.36 -5.47
C ALA A 106 11.45 9.09 -4.31
N SER A 107 12.28 10.07 -3.94
CA SER A 107 13.20 9.95 -2.79
C SER A 107 12.48 9.78 -1.45
N ALA A 108 11.33 10.40 -1.27
CA ALA A 108 10.52 10.20 -0.07
C ALA A 108 9.90 8.80 -0.03
N ALA A 109 9.38 8.32 -1.16
CA ALA A 109 8.85 6.96 -1.28
C ALA A 109 9.94 5.91 -1.01
N GLU A 110 11.16 6.12 -1.54
CA GLU A 110 12.31 5.24 -1.29
C GLU A 110 12.71 5.24 0.19
N TYR A 111 12.73 6.40 0.83
CA TYR A 111 13.00 6.50 2.26
C TYR A 111 12.01 5.66 3.09
N TRP A 112 10.72 5.81 2.83
CA TRP A 112 9.69 5.05 3.54
C TRP A 112 9.74 3.55 3.24
N ALA A 113 10.04 3.18 1.99
CA ALA A 113 10.30 1.78 1.65
C ALA A 113 11.42 1.19 2.51
N GLY A 114 12.50 1.95 2.73
CA GLY A 114 13.60 1.56 3.61
C GLY A 114 13.16 1.38 5.08
N GLN A 115 12.36 2.31 5.60
CA GLN A 115 11.83 2.21 6.97
C GLN A 115 10.95 0.97 7.14
N TRP A 116 10.12 0.66 6.14
CA TRP A 116 9.21 -0.49 6.18
C TRP A 116 9.87 -1.83 5.83
N GLY A 117 11.14 -1.82 5.44
CA GLY A 117 11.82 -3.03 4.96
C GLY A 117 11.21 -3.56 3.66
N SER A 118 10.55 -2.69 2.88
CA SER A 118 9.93 -3.03 1.60
C SER A 118 10.96 -3.08 0.48
N ASP A 119 10.72 -3.94 -0.51
CA ASP A 119 11.34 -3.76 -1.80
C ASP A 119 10.86 -2.46 -2.44
N TYR A 120 11.69 -1.87 -3.29
CA TYR A 120 11.40 -0.57 -3.91
C TYR A 120 11.55 -0.64 -5.43
N LEU A 121 10.57 -0.09 -6.15
CA LEU A 121 10.59 0.03 -7.59
C LEU A 121 10.10 1.42 -8.03
N ASN A 122 10.95 2.15 -8.76
CA ASN A 122 10.55 3.34 -9.49
C ASN A 122 10.22 2.96 -10.95
N ILE A 123 8.99 3.22 -11.38
CA ILE A 123 8.52 2.88 -12.73
C ILE A 123 8.70 3.99 -13.76
N GLY A 124 9.46 5.03 -13.44
CA GLY A 124 9.70 6.17 -14.32
C GLY A 124 8.58 7.22 -14.24
N ASP A 125 8.33 7.91 -15.33
CA ASP A 125 7.35 9.01 -15.41
C ASP A 125 5.92 8.44 -15.55
N ALA A 126 5.28 8.19 -14.42
CA ALA A 126 3.94 7.58 -14.34
C ALA A 126 2.92 8.46 -13.56
N GLY A 127 3.27 9.73 -13.31
CA GLY A 127 2.43 10.64 -12.52
C GLY A 127 2.18 10.08 -11.11
N HIS A 128 0.98 10.27 -10.60
CA HIS A 128 0.58 9.72 -9.29
C HIS A 128 0.10 8.26 -9.35
N ILE A 129 0.34 7.58 -10.44
CA ILE A 129 -0.05 6.18 -10.70
C ILE A 129 -1.55 5.98 -10.39
N ASN A 130 -2.38 6.84 -10.94
CA ASN A 130 -3.83 6.85 -10.74
C ASN A 130 -4.58 6.96 -12.08
N VAL A 131 -5.89 7.08 -12.04
CA VAL A 131 -6.73 7.23 -13.25
C VAL A 131 -6.30 8.44 -14.07
N ASP A 132 -6.02 9.56 -13.44
CA ASP A 132 -5.64 10.82 -14.12
C ASP A 132 -4.29 10.72 -14.85
N SER A 133 -3.40 9.84 -14.39
CA SER A 133 -2.11 9.56 -15.05
C SER A 133 -2.16 8.35 -16.00
N GLY A 134 -3.34 7.85 -16.35
CA GLY A 134 -3.54 6.76 -17.30
C GLY A 134 -3.44 5.35 -16.69
N HIS A 135 -3.48 5.23 -15.37
CA HIS A 135 -3.36 3.96 -14.63
C HIS A 135 -4.71 3.50 -14.03
N GLY A 136 -5.83 3.79 -14.70
CA GLY A 136 -7.12 3.17 -14.38
C GLY A 136 -7.02 1.66 -14.53
N PRO A 137 -6.92 1.12 -15.75
CA PRO A 137 -6.33 -0.19 -16.02
C PRO A 137 -4.81 -0.13 -15.82
N TRP A 138 -4.26 -1.04 -15.00
CA TRP A 138 -2.83 -1.12 -14.75
C TRP A 138 -2.31 -2.56 -14.75
N PRO A 139 -2.22 -3.21 -15.93
CA PRO A 139 -1.78 -4.61 -16.06
C PRO A 139 -0.39 -4.87 -15.47
N ALA A 140 0.55 -3.93 -15.63
CA ALA A 140 1.89 -4.05 -15.05
C ALA A 140 1.84 -4.10 -13.52
N GLY A 141 1.01 -3.30 -12.88
CA GLY A 141 0.81 -3.32 -11.43
C GLY A 141 0.20 -4.64 -10.94
N LEU A 142 -0.75 -5.19 -11.68
CA LEU A 142 -1.30 -6.50 -11.39
C LEU A 142 -0.23 -7.60 -11.48
N LEU A 143 0.65 -7.53 -12.46
CA LEU A 143 1.76 -8.46 -12.61
C LEU A 143 2.76 -8.34 -11.44
N LEU A 144 3.07 -7.13 -11.01
CA LEU A 144 3.90 -6.89 -9.83
C LEU A 144 3.30 -7.52 -8.57
N PHE A 145 2.00 -7.35 -8.38
CA PHE A 145 1.28 -7.95 -7.25
C PHE A 145 1.33 -9.48 -7.28
N LYS A 146 1.08 -10.08 -8.44
CA LYS A 146 1.16 -11.54 -8.61
C LYS A 146 2.58 -12.08 -8.37
N ARG A 147 3.60 -11.35 -8.78
CA ARG A 147 4.99 -11.70 -8.50
C ARG A 147 5.31 -11.63 -7.01
N LEU A 148 4.87 -10.59 -6.33
CA LEU A 148 5.03 -10.47 -4.88
C LEU A 148 4.40 -11.67 -4.15
N GLN A 149 3.20 -12.07 -4.53
CA GLN A 149 2.53 -13.24 -3.99
C GLN A 149 3.30 -14.54 -4.25
N SER A 150 3.87 -14.71 -5.44
CA SER A 150 4.62 -15.92 -5.83
C SER A 150 5.93 -16.07 -5.06
N PHE A 151 6.69 -14.98 -4.89
CA PHE A 151 7.95 -15.01 -4.11
C PHE A 151 7.70 -15.32 -2.64
N SER A 152 6.65 -14.78 -2.05
CA SER A 152 6.26 -15.07 -0.67
C SER A 152 5.88 -16.54 -0.46
N ALA A 153 5.17 -17.15 -1.41
CA ALA A 153 4.81 -18.57 -1.36
C ALA A 153 6.04 -19.48 -1.42
N LEU A 154 7.13 -19.10 -2.11
CA LEU A 154 8.38 -19.84 -2.15
C LEU A 154 9.17 -19.73 -0.84
N ALA A 155 9.19 -18.55 -0.22
CA ALA A 155 9.90 -18.31 1.05
C ALA A 155 9.29 -19.05 2.24
N THR A 156 8.01 -19.41 2.20
CA THR A 156 7.34 -20.19 3.26
C THR A 156 7.51 -21.70 3.12
N ARG A 157 8.19 -22.18 2.09
CA ARG A 157 8.45 -23.63 1.87
C ARG A 157 9.82 -24.10 2.36
N ASP A 158 10.68 -23.17 2.77
CA ASP A 158 11.99 -23.42 3.37
C ASP A 158 11.90 -23.29 4.91
#